data_450f96f8b45990a06fbdde21f3e758f0
#
_entry.id   450f96f8b45990a06fbdde21f3e758f0
#
_cell.length_a   1.000
_cell.length_b   1.000
_cell.length_c   1.000
_cell.angle_alpha   90.00
_cell.angle_beta   90.00
_cell.angle_gamma   90.00
#
_symmetry.space_group_name_H-M   'P 1'
#
loop_
_entity.id
_entity.type
_entity.pdbx_description
1 polymer ?
#
loop_
_entity_poly.entity_id
_entity_poly.type
_entity_poly.pdbx_seq_one_letter_code
_entity_poly.pdbx_strand_id
1 'polypeptide(L)'
;MALSGVETPVNLAFVDATYALESPMEFSKLVLIVDDDLNVVELLREFFARFEHGHAYEITSARSVADALDILLRGAFDLILLDMVIPGIGTRWKQGLDLLKRIRDLGVKAPVLMMSGGGDAQKAEALIAGALGYLHKPFNLRDLDRSVALALGSRAIGG
;
A
#
# COMPACT_ATOMS: atom_id res chain seq x y z
N MET A 1 4.40 22.83 49.69
CA MET A 1 3.64 22.29 49.59
C MET A 1 3.27 21.91 48.33
N ALA A 2 2.43 22.02 47.77
CA ALA A 2 1.94 21.59 46.53
C ALA A 2 2.85 21.85 45.35
N LEU A 3 3.92 22.51 45.61
CA LEU A 3 4.81 22.86 44.52
C LEU A 3 5.39 21.65 43.83
N SER A 4 5.61 20.61 44.57
CA SER A 4 6.23 19.46 43.96
C SER A 4 5.40 18.85 42.84
N GLY A 5 4.11 19.00 42.97
CA GLY A 5 3.26 18.42 41.96
C GLY A 5 3.32 19.10 40.63
N VAL A 6 3.75 20.32 40.63
CA VAL A 6 3.76 21.08 39.37
C VAL A 6 4.81 20.56 38.43
N GLU A 7 5.93 20.19 38.95
CA GLU A 7 7.01 19.74 38.10
C GLU A 7 6.73 18.43 37.41
N THR A 8 6.07 17.54 38.10
CA THR A 8 5.82 16.22 37.57
C THR A 8 5.03 16.25 36.22
N PRO A 9 3.94 17.01 36.16
CA PRO A 9 3.19 17.05 34.92
C PRO A 9 4.01 17.62 33.74
N VAL A 10 4.87 18.56 34.06
CA VAL A 10 5.68 19.15 33.00
C VAL A 10 6.64 18.14 32.45
N ASN A 11 7.25 17.35 33.31
CA ASN A 11 8.19 16.35 32.85
C ASN A 11 7.51 15.30 31.97
N LEU A 12 6.35 14.88 32.39
CA LEU A 12 5.63 13.87 31.62
C LEU A 12 5.25 14.39 30.24
N ALA A 13 4.83 15.64 30.18
CA ALA A 13 4.45 16.21 28.91
C ALA A 13 5.66 16.29 27.98
N PHE A 14 6.80 16.63 28.52
CA PHE A 14 8.00 16.72 27.72
C PHE A 14 8.42 15.36 27.18
N VAL A 15 8.36 14.35 28.03
CA VAL A 15 8.71 13.00 27.63
C VAL A 15 7.75 12.51 26.54
N ASP A 16 6.48 12.79 26.69
CA ASP A 16 5.51 12.37 25.72
C ASP A 16 5.76 13.01 24.36
N ALA A 17 6.06 14.29 24.36
CA ALA A 17 6.33 14.99 23.13
C ALA A 17 7.56 14.42 22.42
N THR A 18 8.60 14.15 23.20
CA THR A 18 9.81 13.59 22.63
C THR A 18 9.55 12.22 22.05
N TYR A 19 8.80 11.41 22.77
CA TYR A 19 8.48 10.07 22.30
C TYR A 19 7.68 10.13 21.02
N ALA A 20 6.71 11.02 20.96
CA ALA A 20 5.87 11.14 19.77
C ALA A 20 6.68 11.54 18.55
N LEU A 21 7.67 12.41 18.73
CA LEU A 21 8.50 12.84 17.61
C LEU A 21 9.37 11.72 17.06
N GLU A 22 9.68 10.75 17.91
CA GLU A 22 10.51 9.64 17.47
C GLU A 22 9.70 8.44 17.04
N SER A 23 8.40 8.52 17.15
CA SER A 23 7.54 7.38 16.82
C SER A 23 7.44 7.22 15.30
N PRO A 24 7.81 6.08 14.77
CA PRO A 24 7.70 5.84 13.34
C PRO A 24 6.25 5.71 12.88
N MET A 25 5.33 5.50 13.81
CA MET A 25 3.92 5.31 13.47
C MET A 25 3.29 6.54 12.84
N GLU A 26 3.84 7.71 13.15
CA GLU A 26 3.28 8.94 12.62
C GLU A 26 3.50 9.09 11.13
N PHE A 27 4.41 8.31 10.58
CA PHE A 27 4.75 8.45 9.17
C PHE A 27 4.50 7.18 8.40
N SER A 28 3.55 6.37 8.86
CA SER A 28 3.22 5.15 8.14
C SER A 28 2.42 5.45 6.89
N LYS A 29 2.70 4.73 5.83
CA LYS A 29 1.91 4.74 4.61
C LYS A 29 1.04 3.50 4.60
N LEU A 30 -0.21 3.67 4.22
CA LEU A 30 -1.19 2.59 4.23
C LEU A 30 -1.24 1.95 2.86
N VAL A 31 -1.01 0.65 2.80
CA VAL A 31 -0.95 -0.09 1.55
C VAL A 31 -2.01 -1.19 1.56
N LEU A 32 -2.80 -1.26 0.51
CA LEU A 32 -3.74 -2.35 0.32
C LEU A 32 -3.16 -3.31 -0.72
N ILE A 33 -3.07 -4.58 -0.38
CA ILE A 33 -2.63 -5.61 -1.31
C ILE A 33 -3.83 -6.50 -1.61
N VAL A 34 -4.19 -6.62 -2.88
CA VAL A 34 -5.31 -7.45 -3.31
C VAL A 34 -4.75 -8.63 -4.08
N ASP A 35 -4.69 -9.78 -3.44
CA ASP A 35 -4.15 -11.00 -4.02
C ASP A 35 -4.67 -12.18 -3.19
N ASP A 36 -5.15 -13.23 -3.83
CA ASP A 36 -5.69 -14.37 -3.13
C ASP A 36 -4.60 -15.39 -2.73
N ASP A 37 -3.38 -15.18 -3.18
CA ASP A 37 -2.27 -16.05 -2.82
C ASP A 37 -1.57 -15.53 -1.56
N LEU A 38 -1.78 -16.23 -0.46
CA LEU A 38 -1.21 -15.81 0.82
C LEU A 38 0.31 -15.78 0.81
N ASN A 39 0.93 -16.64 0.01
CA ASN A 39 2.38 -16.63 -0.07
C ASN A 39 2.90 -15.36 -0.70
N VAL A 40 2.19 -14.86 -1.70
CA VAL A 40 2.56 -13.58 -2.33
C VAL A 40 2.39 -12.45 -1.33
N VAL A 41 1.29 -12.45 -0.59
CA VAL A 41 1.04 -11.40 0.41
C VAL A 41 2.14 -11.39 1.47
N GLU A 42 2.54 -12.58 1.96
CA GLU A 42 3.59 -12.65 2.97
C GLU A 42 4.93 -12.19 2.43
N LEU A 43 5.24 -12.55 1.20
CA LEU A 43 6.48 -12.09 0.58
C LEU A 43 6.48 -10.57 0.44
N LEU A 44 5.35 -10.01 0.02
CA LEU A 44 5.24 -8.56 -0.10
C LEU A 44 5.40 -7.87 1.24
N ARG A 45 4.83 -8.43 2.31
CA ARG A 45 5.01 -7.87 3.65
C ARG A 45 6.48 -7.82 4.02
N GLU A 46 7.22 -8.89 3.71
CA GLU A 46 8.65 -8.92 4.00
C GLU A 46 9.40 -7.87 3.19
N PHE A 47 9.04 -7.71 1.94
CA PHE A 47 9.68 -6.72 1.09
C PHE A 47 9.45 -5.30 1.61
N PHE A 48 8.19 -4.97 1.94
CA PHE A 48 7.88 -3.65 2.47
C PHE A 48 8.61 -3.37 3.79
N ALA A 49 8.83 -4.39 4.60
CA ALA A 49 9.54 -4.22 5.86
C ALA A 49 11.02 -3.86 5.66
N ARG A 50 11.54 -4.12 4.46
CA ARG A 50 12.95 -3.86 4.16
C ARG A 50 13.19 -2.54 3.46
N PHE A 51 12.14 -1.84 3.06
CA PHE A 51 12.32 -0.59 2.34
C PHE A 51 12.85 0.50 3.26
N GLU A 52 13.71 1.35 2.70
CA GLU A 52 14.25 2.48 3.42
C GLU A 52 13.77 3.76 2.78
N HIS A 53 12.47 3.97 2.84
CA HIS A 53 11.84 5.11 2.18
C HIS A 53 11.53 6.26 3.13
N GLY A 54 12.04 6.19 4.36
CA GLY A 54 11.85 7.26 5.33
C GLY A 54 10.56 7.19 6.10
N HIS A 55 9.78 6.13 5.93
CA HIS A 55 8.54 5.92 6.67
C HIS A 55 8.25 4.42 6.74
N ALA A 56 7.37 4.05 7.64
CA ALA A 56 6.93 2.66 7.76
C ALA A 56 5.76 2.42 6.83
N TYR A 57 5.40 1.16 6.66
CA TYR A 57 4.25 0.74 5.87
C TYR A 57 3.33 -0.11 6.70
N GLU A 58 2.04 0.16 6.62
CA GLU A 58 1.02 -0.69 7.25
C GLU A 58 0.27 -1.37 6.13
N ILE A 59 0.28 -2.69 6.15
CA ILE A 59 -0.25 -3.50 5.07
C ILE A 59 -1.59 -4.09 5.47
N THR A 60 -2.60 -3.86 4.64
CA THR A 60 -3.89 -4.54 4.73
C THR A 60 -4.01 -5.40 3.48
N SER A 61 -4.55 -6.59 3.61
CA SER A 61 -4.71 -7.45 2.45
C SER A 61 -6.17 -7.82 2.24
N ALA A 62 -6.53 -8.02 0.98
CA ALA A 62 -7.84 -8.49 0.56
C ALA A 62 -7.63 -9.65 -0.38
N ARG A 63 -8.52 -10.65 -0.32
CA ARG A 63 -8.35 -11.87 -1.09
C ARG A 63 -9.34 -11.98 -2.24
N SER A 64 -10.22 -11.03 -2.39
CA SER A 64 -11.26 -11.05 -3.42
C SER A 64 -11.68 -9.64 -3.78
N VAL A 65 -12.40 -9.51 -4.86
CA VAL A 65 -12.98 -8.23 -5.27
C VAL A 65 -13.90 -7.68 -4.18
N ALA A 66 -14.75 -8.55 -3.62
CA ALA A 66 -15.69 -8.12 -2.59
C ALA A 66 -14.97 -7.59 -1.35
N ASP A 67 -13.93 -8.31 -0.91
CA ASP A 67 -13.16 -7.87 0.25
C ASP A 67 -12.50 -6.53 -0.02
N ALA A 68 -11.89 -6.37 -1.18
CA ALA A 68 -11.19 -5.14 -1.53
C ALA A 68 -12.14 -3.95 -1.53
N LEU A 69 -13.31 -4.11 -2.12
CA LEU A 69 -14.30 -3.03 -2.16
C LEU A 69 -14.79 -2.68 -0.78
N ASP A 70 -15.03 -3.68 0.06
CA ASP A 70 -15.48 -3.45 1.42
C ASP A 70 -14.43 -2.66 2.21
N ILE A 71 -13.18 -3.03 2.06
CA ILE A 71 -12.08 -2.34 2.73
C ILE A 71 -11.95 -0.91 2.23
N LEU A 72 -12.05 -0.69 0.93
CA LEU A 72 -11.90 0.63 0.34
C LEU A 72 -13.05 1.56 0.71
N LEU A 73 -14.22 1.02 1.00
CA LEU A 73 -15.34 1.83 1.45
C LEU A 73 -15.16 2.29 2.90
N ARG A 74 -14.29 1.63 3.65
CA ARG A 74 -14.10 1.94 5.06
C ARG A 74 -12.89 2.80 5.35
N GLY A 75 -11.95 2.90 4.43
CA GLY A 75 -10.74 3.65 4.70
C GLY A 75 -10.01 4.04 3.44
N ALA A 76 -9.02 4.90 3.62
CA ALA A 76 -8.21 5.39 2.52
C ALA A 76 -6.84 4.75 2.56
N PHE A 77 -6.22 4.63 1.41
CA PHE A 77 -4.89 4.04 1.27
C PHE A 77 -3.99 4.96 0.47
N ASP A 78 -2.70 4.83 0.71
CA ASP A 78 -1.70 5.61 -0.02
C ASP A 78 -1.24 4.88 -1.27
N LEU A 79 -1.42 3.57 -1.31
CA LEU A 79 -0.98 2.74 -2.43
C LEU A 79 -1.80 1.47 -2.47
N ILE A 80 -2.12 1.00 -3.66
CA ILE A 80 -2.83 -0.27 -3.86
C ILE A 80 -2.01 -1.14 -4.80
N LEU A 81 -1.70 -2.36 -4.37
CA LEU A 81 -1.12 -3.38 -5.22
C LEU A 81 -2.23 -4.35 -5.58
N LEU A 82 -2.44 -4.59 -6.84
CA LEU A 82 -3.63 -5.30 -7.31
C LEU A 82 -3.23 -6.39 -8.29
N ASP A 83 -3.53 -7.64 -7.91
CA ASP A 83 -3.29 -8.77 -8.78
C ASP A 83 -4.28 -8.74 -9.94
N MET A 84 -3.81 -9.02 -11.14
CA MET A 84 -4.67 -9.09 -12.32
C MET A 84 -5.67 -10.24 -12.22
N VAL A 85 -5.30 -11.32 -11.54
CA VAL A 85 -6.13 -12.52 -11.44
C VAL A 85 -6.55 -12.76 -10.00
N ILE A 86 -7.75 -12.33 -9.66
CA ILE A 86 -8.32 -12.51 -8.31
C ILE A 86 -9.74 -13.05 -8.43
N PRO A 87 -10.22 -13.76 -7.40
CA PRO A 87 -11.59 -14.28 -7.43
C PRO A 87 -12.61 -13.15 -7.40
N GLY A 88 -13.67 -13.34 -8.13
CA GLY A 88 -14.75 -12.37 -8.19
C GLY A 88 -15.80 -12.81 -9.17
N ILE A 89 -16.62 -11.88 -9.60
CA ILE A 89 -17.68 -12.14 -10.56
C ILE A 89 -17.12 -11.86 -11.95
N GLY A 90 -17.37 -12.78 -12.88
CA GLY A 90 -16.96 -12.59 -14.27
C GLY A 90 -15.78 -13.45 -14.66
N THR A 91 -15.09 -13.05 -15.71
CA THR A 91 -13.95 -13.80 -16.25
C THR A 91 -12.77 -13.63 -15.32
N ARG A 92 -12.28 -14.74 -14.79
CA ARG A 92 -11.25 -14.70 -13.75
C ARG A 92 -10.02 -13.87 -14.11
N TRP A 93 -9.55 -14.03 -15.32
CA TRP A 93 -8.29 -13.37 -15.70
C TRP A 93 -8.42 -11.86 -15.89
N LYS A 94 -9.65 -11.33 -15.80
CA LYS A 94 -9.86 -9.89 -15.90
C LYS A 94 -10.34 -9.26 -14.60
N GLN A 95 -10.41 -10.00 -13.54
CA GLN A 95 -11.00 -9.49 -12.29
C GLN A 95 -10.24 -8.30 -11.73
N GLY A 96 -8.91 -8.34 -11.77
CA GLY A 96 -8.12 -7.23 -11.28
C GLY A 96 -8.36 -5.96 -12.08
N LEU A 97 -8.46 -6.10 -13.40
CA LEU A 97 -8.70 -4.97 -14.28
C LEU A 97 -10.08 -4.37 -14.01
N ASP A 98 -11.08 -5.22 -13.84
CA ASP A 98 -12.44 -4.76 -13.53
C ASP A 98 -12.47 -4.05 -12.18
N LEU A 99 -11.75 -4.58 -11.20
CA LEU A 99 -11.68 -3.95 -9.90
C LEU A 99 -11.01 -2.58 -10.00
N LEU A 100 -9.95 -2.45 -10.79
CA LEU A 100 -9.29 -1.17 -10.99
C LEU A 100 -10.27 -0.13 -11.50
N LYS A 101 -11.09 -0.50 -12.49
CA LYS A 101 -12.07 0.42 -13.04
C LYS A 101 -13.08 0.84 -11.98
N ARG A 102 -13.54 -0.10 -11.16
CA ARG A 102 -14.48 0.21 -10.10
C ARG A 102 -13.85 1.11 -9.02
N ILE A 103 -12.59 0.89 -8.72
CA ILE A 103 -11.87 1.73 -7.77
C ILE A 103 -11.87 3.18 -8.27
N ARG A 104 -11.59 3.37 -9.55
CA ARG A 104 -11.58 4.72 -10.12
C ARG A 104 -12.97 5.32 -10.17
N ASP A 105 -14.00 4.52 -10.45
CA ASP A 105 -15.38 4.99 -10.45
C ASP A 105 -15.82 5.44 -9.06
N LEU A 106 -15.26 4.85 -8.01
CA LEU A 106 -15.56 5.24 -6.64
C LEU A 106 -14.87 6.54 -6.24
N GLY A 107 -14.02 7.08 -7.10
CA GLY A 107 -13.31 8.31 -6.80
C GLY A 107 -12.03 8.10 -6.01
N VAL A 108 -11.59 6.87 -5.83
CA VAL A 108 -10.34 6.58 -5.14
C VAL A 108 -9.19 7.00 -6.04
N LYS A 109 -8.29 7.82 -5.51
CA LYS A 109 -7.19 8.37 -6.29
C LYS A 109 -5.84 7.79 -5.95
N ALA A 110 -5.79 6.86 -5.03
CA ALA A 110 -4.52 6.23 -4.66
C ALA A 110 -3.88 5.59 -5.90
N PRO A 111 -2.56 5.66 -6.02
CA PRO A 111 -1.88 4.99 -7.12
C PRO A 111 -2.07 3.49 -7.01
N VAL A 112 -2.26 2.84 -8.16
CA VAL A 112 -2.44 1.40 -8.23
C VAL A 112 -1.30 0.81 -9.05
N LEU A 113 -0.62 -0.18 -8.48
CA LEU A 113 0.37 -0.98 -9.18
C LEU A 113 -0.27 -2.33 -9.45
N MET A 114 -0.38 -2.70 -10.71
CA MET A 114 -0.92 -4.01 -11.07
C MET A 114 0.18 -5.05 -11.04
N MET A 115 -0.17 -6.26 -10.66
CA MET A 115 0.76 -7.39 -10.61
C MET A 115 0.20 -8.51 -11.49
N SER A 116 1.02 -9.09 -12.35
CA SER A 116 0.55 -10.15 -13.23
C SER A 116 1.70 -10.95 -13.83
N GLY A 117 1.43 -12.20 -14.17
CA GLY A 117 2.34 -12.99 -14.97
C GLY A 117 2.14 -12.85 -16.47
N GLY A 118 1.23 -11.97 -16.89
CA GLY A 118 0.92 -11.81 -18.30
C GLY A 118 1.91 -10.95 -19.05
N GLY A 119 1.68 -10.82 -20.35
CA GLY A 119 2.63 -10.14 -21.22
C GLY A 119 2.26 -8.69 -21.48
N ASP A 120 2.82 -8.16 -22.57
CA ASP A 120 2.71 -6.74 -22.88
C ASP A 120 1.28 -6.27 -23.13
N ALA A 121 0.43 -7.12 -23.67
CA ALA A 121 -0.96 -6.74 -23.90
C ALA A 121 -1.68 -6.46 -22.60
N GLN A 122 -1.45 -7.28 -21.58
CA GLN A 122 -2.08 -7.06 -20.28
C GLN A 122 -1.53 -5.83 -19.59
N LYS A 123 -0.24 -5.58 -19.77
CA LYS A 123 0.37 -4.37 -19.24
C LYS A 123 -0.28 -3.14 -19.84
N ALA A 124 -0.45 -3.13 -21.16
CA ALA A 124 -1.07 -2.00 -21.84
C ALA A 124 -2.50 -1.78 -21.36
N GLU A 125 -3.27 -2.86 -21.20
CA GLU A 125 -4.63 -2.75 -20.70
C GLU A 125 -4.68 -2.13 -19.31
N ALA A 126 -3.76 -2.55 -18.44
CA ALA A 126 -3.71 -2.04 -17.07
C ALA A 126 -3.40 -0.55 -17.06
N LEU A 127 -2.43 -0.12 -17.85
CA LEU A 127 -2.04 1.29 -17.89
C LEU A 127 -3.15 2.15 -18.47
N ILE A 128 -3.83 1.67 -19.51
CA ILE A 128 -4.96 2.39 -20.11
C ILE A 128 -6.10 2.50 -19.09
N ALA A 129 -6.31 1.49 -18.28
CA ALA A 129 -7.38 1.51 -17.27
C ALA A 129 -7.07 2.38 -16.08
N GLY A 130 -5.86 2.91 -15.99
CA GLY A 130 -5.52 3.86 -14.93
C GLY A 130 -4.53 3.36 -13.90
N ALA A 131 -3.88 2.22 -14.12
CA ALA A 131 -2.80 1.80 -13.25
C ALA A 131 -1.61 2.73 -13.44
N LEU A 132 -0.93 3.04 -12.35
CA LEU A 132 0.27 3.86 -12.43
C LEU A 132 1.45 3.05 -12.93
N GLY A 133 1.50 1.78 -12.59
CA GLY A 133 2.57 0.91 -12.99
C GLY A 133 2.16 -0.54 -13.04
N TYR A 134 3.07 -1.38 -13.47
CA TYR A 134 2.82 -2.78 -13.69
C TYR A 134 4.04 -3.59 -13.26
N LEU A 135 3.83 -4.58 -12.40
CA LEU A 135 4.88 -5.47 -11.93
C LEU A 135 4.66 -6.85 -12.53
N HIS A 136 5.62 -7.30 -13.28
CA HIS A 136 5.54 -8.63 -13.91
C HIS A 136 5.97 -9.69 -12.90
N LYS A 137 5.11 -10.67 -12.64
CA LYS A 137 5.44 -11.78 -11.74
C LYS A 137 6.30 -12.81 -12.47
N PRO A 138 7.31 -13.36 -11.84
CA PRO A 138 7.81 -13.02 -10.51
C PRO A 138 8.66 -11.75 -10.55
N PHE A 139 8.56 -10.97 -9.48
CA PHE A 139 9.37 -9.76 -9.36
C PHE A 139 10.23 -9.87 -8.09
N ASN A 140 11.31 -9.14 -8.05
CA ASN A 140 12.21 -9.17 -6.92
C ASN A 140 12.04 -7.92 -6.06
N LEU A 141 12.77 -7.88 -4.97
CA LEU A 141 12.71 -6.76 -4.03
C LEU A 141 13.02 -5.43 -4.72
N ARG A 142 14.03 -5.41 -5.59
CA ARG A 142 14.43 -4.19 -6.26
C ARG A 142 13.34 -3.64 -7.18
N ASP A 143 12.68 -4.52 -7.91
CA ASP A 143 11.61 -4.09 -8.81
C ASP A 143 10.47 -3.47 -8.04
N LEU A 144 10.08 -4.10 -6.94
CA LEU A 144 9.01 -3.58 -6.09
C LEU A 144 9.42 -2.26 -5.44
N ASP A 145 10.64 -2.22 -4.89
CA ASP A 145 11.16 -1.02 -4.23
C ASP A 145 11.07 0.18 -5.18
N ARG A 146 11.56 0.02 -6.40
CA ARG A 146 11.56 1.10 -7.37
C ARG A 146 10.14 1.53 -7.72
N SER A 147 9.26 0.58 -7.95
CA SER A 147 7.88 0.90 -8.33
C SER A 147 7.13 1.61 -7.21
N VAL A 148 7.33 1.17 -5.98
CA VAL A 148 6.68 1.79 -4.83
C VAL A 148 7.22 3.20 -4.61
N ALA A 149 8.52 3.38 -4.70
CA ALA A 149 9.13 4.70 -4.53
C ALA A 149 8.59 5.68 -5.57
N LEU A 150 8.48 5.24 -6.82
CA LEU A 150 7.93 6.09 -7.86
C LEU A 150 6.46 6.39 -7.62
N ALA A 151 5.70 5.39 -7.21
CA ALA A 151 4.27 5.56 -7.00
C ALA A 151 3.97 6.56 -5.90
N LEU A 152 4.78 6.57 -4.86
CA LEU A 152 4.57 7.47 -3.73
C LEU A 152 5.33 8.79 -3.85
N GLY A 153 6.08 8.95 -4.94
CA GLY A 153 6.90 10.13 -5.11
C GLY A 153 7.99 10.24 -4.10
N SER A 154 8.38 9.08 -3.61
CA SER A 154 9.34 9.10 -2.55
C SER A 154 10.65 9.33 -3.05
N ARG A 155 10.96 10.19 -3.65
CA ARG A 155 12.22 10.32 -4.09
C ARG A 155 13.09 10.24 -3.22
N ALA A 156 12.71 9.91 -2.50
CA ALA A 156 13.44 9.67 -1.55
C ALA A 156 14.68 10.10 -1.65
N ILE A 157 14.62 10.34 -1.94
CA ILE A 157 15.48 10.71 -1.91
C ILE A 157 16.51 10.76 -2.32
N GLY A 158 16.35 10.61 -2.16
CA GLY A 158 17.38 10.69 -2.19
C GLY A 158 17.67 10.93 -3.43
N GLY A 159 17.18 10.88 -3.82
CA GLY A 159 17.43 11.11 -5.06
C GLY A 159 17.78 12.10 -5.62
#